data_e4e0ebac140d7b346752161c38ccbbb4
#
_entry.id   e4e0ebac140d7b346752161c38ccbbb4
#
_cell.length_a   1.000
_cell.length_b   1.000
_cell.length_c   1.000
_cell.angle_alpha   90.00
_cell.angle_beta   90.00
_cell.angle_gamma   90.00
#
_symmetry.space_group_name_H-M   'P 1'
#
loop_
_entity.id
_entity.type
_entity.pdbx_description
1 polymer ?
#
loop_
_entity_poly.entity_id
_entity_poly.type
_entity_poly.pdbx_seq_one_letter_code
_entity_poly.pdbx_strand_id
1 'polypeptide(L)'
;MKTLSSLLALSLLSLPVLASDPWGAADPKIGKEHHDKACVACHMRLYGGDGSKMYSRDGRLLSTKLDILQRVATCNSQVKAGWFPEEEAEVAAYLNQQYYHFEE
;
A
#
# COMPACT_ATOMS: atom_id res chain seq x y z
N MET A 1 -9.94 50.16 11.72
CA MET A 1 -9.75 49.92 11.14
C MET A 1 -9.03 49.03 10.79
N LYS A 2 -8.60 48.41 10.58
CA LYS A 2 -7.75 47.81 10.41
C LYS A 2 -7.74 46.49 10.74
N THR A 3 -8.28 45.71 10.96
CA THR A 3 -8.29 44.45 11.45
C THR A 3 -8.76 43.43 10.50
N LEU A 4 -8.98 43.81 9.29
CA LEU A 4 -9.52 42.92 8.38
C LEU A 4 -8.63 41.86 7.91
N SER A 5 -7.39 42.11 7.90
CA SER A 5 -6.47 41.19 7.30
C SER A 5 -6.39 39.85 7.98
N SER A 6 -6.74 39.80 9.23
CA SER A 6 -6.61 38.57 9.95
C SER A 6 -7.60 37.52 9.47
N LEU A 7 -8.65 37.94 8.83
CA LEU A 7 -9.64 36.99 8.38
C LEU A 7 -9.18 36.13 7.26
N LEU A 8 -8.28 36.65 6.48
CA LEU A 8 -7.80 35.92 5.33
C LEU A 8 -7.02 34.71 5.71
N ALA A 9 -6.33 34.78 6.80
CA ALA A 9 -5.51 33.67 7.20
C ALA A 9 -6.37 32.45 7.51
N LEU A 10 -7.54 32.66 7.97
CA LEU A 10 -8.37 31.54 8.32
C LEU A 10 -8.84 30.74 7.14
N SER A 11 -9.08 31.40 6.04
CA SER A 11 -9.57 30.68 4.91
C SER A 11 -8.55 29.70 4.36
N LEU A 12 -7.28 29.98 4.58
CA LEU A 12 -6.26 29.08 4.10
C LEU A 12 -6.23 27.80 4.89
N LEU A 13 -6.75 27.81 6.08
CA LEU A 13 -6.74 26.62 6.91
C LEU A 13 -7.88 25.70 6.57
N SER A 14 -8.74 26.14 5.69
CA SER A 14 -9.90 25.32 5.35
C SER A 14 -9.62 24.29 4.29
N LEU A 15 -8.39 24.09 3.91
CA LEU A 15 -8.08 23.11 2.90
C LEU A 15 -8.55 21.74 3.36
N PRO A 16 -9.11 20.98 2.45
CA PRO A 16 -9.57 19.65 2.81
C PRO A 16 -8.43 18.77 3.25
N VAL A 17 -8.70 17.98 4.25
CA VAL A 17 -7.75 16.98 4.70
C VAL A 17 -8.15 15.69 4.03
N LEU A 18 -7.34 15.22 3.10
CA LEU A 18 -7.62 13.99 2.42
C LEU A 18 -7.03 12.84 3.23
N ALA A 19 -7.76 11.78 3.30
CA ALA A 19 -7.25 10.59 3.97
C ALA A 19 -6.02 10.10 3.25
N SER A 20 -4.95 9.86 3.97
CA SER A 20 -3.73 9.35 3.40
C SER A 20 -3.75 7.84 3.40
N ASP A 21 -3.10 7.24 2.42
CA ASP A 21 -2.88 5.81 2.44
C ASP A 21 -1.95 5.46 3.60
N PRO A 22 -2.09 4.29 4.21
CA PRO A 22 -1.19 3.90 5.30
C PRO A 22 0.26 3.78 4.86
N TRP A 23 0.50 3.71 3.57
CA TRP A 23 1.86 3.66 3.04
C TRP A 23 2.35 5.01 2.52
N GLY A 24 1.60 6.08 2.76
CA GLY A 24 2.02 7.42 2.36
C GLY A 24 2.12 7.56 0.85
N ALA A 25 3.18 8.20 0.40
CA ALA A 25 3.40 8.45 -1.02
C ALA A 25 4.29 7.40 -1.67
N ALA A 26 4.25 6.18 -1.19
CA ALA A 26 5.09 5.11 -1.72
C ALA A 26 4.79 4.84 -3.20
N ASP A 27 5.84 4.56 -3.97
CA ASP A 27 5.72 4.36 -5.41
C ASP A 27 5.39 2.90 -5.73
N PRO A 28 4.22 2.62 -6.26
CA PRO A 28 3.85 1.24 -6.59
C PRO A 28 4.70 0.62 -7.69
N LYS A 29 5.34 1.43 -8.53
CA LYS A 29 6.23 0.88 -9.56
C LYS A 29 7.46 0.24 -8.94
N ILE A 30 7.98 0.86 -7.90
CA ILE A 30 9.12 0.29 -7.18
C ILE A 30 8.65 -0.95 -6.42
N GLY A 31 7.45 -0.89 -5.88
CA GLY A 31 6.86 -2.04 -5.20
C GLY A 31 6.73 -3.25 -6.10
N LYS A 32 6.38 -3.02 -7.36
CA LYS A 32 6.29 -4.12 -8.31
C LYS A 32 7.64 -4.81 -8.48
N GLU A 33 8.71 -4.05 -8.55
CA GLU A 33 10.04 -4.63 -8.71
C GLU A 33 10.41 -5.51 -7.52
N HIS A 34 10.14 -5.05 -6.30
CA HIS A 34 10.41 -5.84 -5.11
C HIS A 34 9.55 -7.09 -5.07
N HIS A 35 8.27 -6.94 -5.39
CA HIS A 35 7.32 -8.04 -5.38
C HIS A 35 7.73 -9.12 -6.38
N ASP A 36 8.09 -8.72 -7.58
CA ASP A 36 8.42 -9.67 -8.62
C ASP A 36 9.69 -10.47 -8.27
N LYS A 37 10.61 -9.83 -7.58
CA LYS A 37 11.84 -10.51 -7.19
C LYS A 37 11.64 -11.47 -6.01
N ALA A 38 10.85 -11.08 -5.04
CA ALA A 38 10.80 -11.80 -3.77
C ALA A 38 9.59 -12.69 -3.58
N CYS A 39 8.48 -12.38 -4.23
CA CYS A 39 7.21 -13.04 -3.94
C CYS A 39 6.71 -13.98 -5.02
N VAL A 40 6.92 -13.62 -6.28
CA VAL A 40 6.28 -14.31 -7.39
C VAL A 40 6.63 -15.78 -7.44
N ALA A 41 7.88 -16.13 -7.27
CA ALA A 41 8.30 -17.52 -7.39
C ALA A 41 7.57 -18.43 -6.40
N CYS A 42 7.42 -17.97 -5.16
CA CYS A 42 6.72 -18.73 -4.13
C CYS A 42 5.23 -18.83 -4.45
N HIS A 43 4.62 -17.73 -4.86
CA HIS A 43 3.19 -17.73 -5.22
C HIS A 43 2.91 -18.63 -6.41
N MET A 44 3.79 -18.65 -7.40
CA MET A 44 3.63 -19.54 -8.53
C MET A 44 3.67 -20.99 -8.09
N ARG A 45 4.57 -21.32 -7.18
CA ARG A 45 4.72 -22.68 -6.68
C ARG A 45 3.49 -23.13 -5.90
N LEU A 46 2.91 -22.23 -5.10
CA LEU A 46 1.78 -22.57 -4.24
C LEU A 46 0.44 -22.48 -4.94
N TYR A 47 0.26 -21.55 -5.84
CA TYR A 47 -1.05 -21.26 -6.44
C TYR A 47 -1.10 -21.43 -7.96
N GLY A 48 0.03 -21.72 -8.60
CA GLY A 48 0.08 -21.94 -10.03
C GLY A 48 0.04 -20.66 -10.84
N GLY A 49 0.13 -20.79 -12.15
CA GLY A 49 0.10 -19.66 -13.06
C GLY A 49 1.21 -18.66 -12.79
N ASP A 50 0.86 -17.39 -12.77
CA ASP A 50 1.79 -16.32 -12.47
C ASP A 50 1.84 -15.97 -10.97
N GLY A 51 1.18 -16.76 -10.14
CA GLY A 51 1.15 -16.54 -8.70
C GLY A 51 0.10 -15.55 -8.23
N SER A 52 -0.62 -14.91 -9.14
CA SER A 52 -1.57 -13.86 -8.76
C SER A 52 -2.84 -14.38 -8.09
N LYS A 53 -3.12 -15.66 -8.20
CA LYS A 53 -4.32 -16.22 -7.59
C LYS A 53 -4.36 -16.02 -6.09
N MET A 54 -3.21 -15.88 -5.46
CA MET A 54 -3.17 -15.61 -4.05
C MET A 54 -3.94 -14.35 -3.67
N TYR A 55 -3.99 -13.37 -4.55
CA TYR A 55 -4.62 -12.08 -4.27
C TYR A 55 -6.09 -12.03 -4.66
N SER A 56 -6.51 -12.91 -5.55
CA SER A 56 -7.88 -12.87 -6.06
C SER A 56 -8.72 -14.08 -5.68
N ARG A 57 -8.14 -15.05 -4.98
CA ARG A 57 -8.86 -16.26 -4.62
C ARG A 57 -9.99 -15.97 -3.66
N ASP A 58 -10.98 -16.85 -3.67
CA ASP A 58 -12.07 -16.75 -2.73
C ASP A 58 -11.55 -16.97 -1.32
N GLY A 59 -12.15 -16.28 -0.37
CA GLY A 59 -11.77 -16.46 1.03
C GLY A 59 -10.55 -15.70 1.46
N ARG A 60 -10.02 -14.80 0.61
CA ARG A 60 -8.92 -13.95 1.05
C ARG A 60 -9.37 -13.12 2.25
N LEU A 61 -8.47 -12.93 3.20
CA LEU A 61 -8.83 -12.35 4.49
C LEU A 61 -8.62 -10.84 4.57
N LEU A 62 -7.96 -10.25 3.58
CA LEU A 62 -7.66 -8.82 3.63
C LEU A 62 -8.86 -8.00 3.17
N SER A 63 -9.17 -6.94 3.88
CA SER A 63 -10.29 -6.08 3.54
C SER A 63 -9.97 -4.59 3.54
N THR A 64 -8.82 -4.18 4.04
CA THR A 64 -8.43 -2.78 4.06
C THR A 64 -7.01 -2.58 3.59
N LYS A 65 -6.66 -1.34 3.27
CA LYS A 65 -5.28 -1.00 2.91
C LYS A 65 -4.31 -1.32 4.03
N LEU A 66 -4.71 -1.09 5.28
CA LEU A 66 -3.84 -1.40 6.39
C LEU A 66 -3.59 -2.90 6.49
N ASP A 67 -4.60 -3.71 6.18
CA ASP A 67 -4.43 -5.16 6.17
C ASP A 67 -3.36 -5.58 5.16
N ILE A 68 -3.33 -4.93 3.99
CA ILE A 68 -2.31 -5.22 3.00
C ILE A 68 -0.93 -4.91 3.56
N LEU A 69 -0.77 -3.74 4.14
CA LEU A 69 0.53 -3.32 4.67
C LEU A 69 1.01 -4.28 5.76
N GLN A 70 0.13 -4.67 6.65
CA GLN A 70 0.48 -5.61 7.72
C GLN A 70 0.84 -6.98 7.16
N ARG A 71 0.14 -7.43 6.14
CA ARG A 71 0.44 -8.72 5.53
C ARG A 71 1.78 -8.68 4.80
N VAL A 72 2.10 -7.56 4.13
CA VAL A 72 3.39 -7.42 3.47
C VAL A 72 4.52 -7.50 4.50
N ALA A 73 4.36 -6.85 5.65
CA ALA A 73 5.37 -6.90 6.69
C ALA A 73 5.57 -8.32 7.21
N THR A 74 4.47 -9.05 7.40
CA THR A 74 4.55 -10.44 7.84
C THR A 74 5.26 -11.31 6.80
N CYS A 75 4.90 -11.15 5.52
CA CYS A 75 5.51 -11.94 4.46
C CYS A 75 6.99 -11.59 4.29
N ASN A 76 7.34 -10.30 4.40
CA ASN A 76 8.74 -9.89 4.34
C ASN A 76 9.56 -10.65 5.39
N SER A 77 9.03 -10.75 6.60
CA SER A 77 9.70 -11.47 7.67
C SER A 77 9.80 -12.96 7.34
N GLN A 78 8.74 -13.55 6.84
CA GLN A 78 8.70 -14.98 6.54
C GLN A 78 9.66 -15.40 5.43
N VAL A 79 9.74 -14.60 4.36
CA VAL A 79 10.61 -14.94 3.24
C VAL A 79 11.99 -14.30 3.37
N LYS A 80 12.20 -13.51 4.41
CA LYS A 80 13.47 -12.84 4.68
C LYS A 80 13.93 -11.98 3.50
N ALA A 81 13.00 -11.22 2.95
CA ALA A 81 13.32 -10.35 1.82
C ALA A 81 14.22 -9.18 2.21
N GLY A 82 14.24 -8.83 3.48
CA GLY A 82 15.12 -7.77 3.96
C GLY A 82 14.63 -6.37 3.65
N TRP A 83 13.35 -6.19 3.43
CA TRP A 83 12.80 -4.87 3.12
C TRP A 83 12.70 -4.00 4.36
N PHE A 84 13.01 -2.73 4.17
CA PHE A 84 12.75 -1.71 5.17
C PHE A 84 11.28 -1.27 5.08
N PRO A 85 10.77 -0.51 6.07
CA PRO A 85 9.37 -0.08 6.03
C PRO A 85 8.97 0.66 4.76
N GLU A 86 9.86 1.46 4.18
CA GLU A 86 9.56 2.16 2.93
C GLU A 86 9.33 1.18 1.79
N GLU A 87 10.10 0.10 1.77
CA GLU A 87 9.97 -0.89 0.72
C GLU A 87 8.71 -1.73 0.91
N GLU A 88 8.36 -2.04 2.16
CA GLU A 88 7.09 -2.70 2.44
C GLU A 88 5.92 -1.85 1.99
N ALA A 89 6.01 -0.54 2.23
CA ALA A 89 4.97 0.38 1.80
C ALA A 89 4.84 0.41 0.28
N GLU A 90 5.95 0.35 -0.43
CA GLU A 90 5.94 0.32 -1.89
C GLU A 90 5.27 -0.95 -2.40
N VAL A 91 5.57 -2.09 -1.81
CA VAL A 91 4.94 -3.35 -2.19
C VAL A 91 3.45 -3.32 -1.89
N ALA A 92 3.06 -2.80 -0.72
CA ALA A 92 1.66 -2.70 -0.37
C ALA A 92 0.89 -1.82 -1.35
N ALA A 93 1.47 -0.68 -1.73
CA ALA A 93 0.85 0.21 -2.71
C ALA A 93 0.66 -0.50 -4.05
N TYR A 94 1.66 -1.24 -4.48
CA TYR A 94 1.56 -2.00 -5.71
C TYR A 94 0.44 -3.05 -5.64
N LEU A 95 0.39 -3.81 -4.55
CA LEU A 95 -0.63 -4.85 -4.42
C LEU A 95 -2.04 -4.28 -4.43
N ASN A 96 -2.23 -3.13 -3.78
CA ASN A 96 -3.54 -2.51 -3.81
C ASN A 96 -3.89 -2.00 -5.21
N GLN A 97 -2.95 -1.38 -5.88
CA GLN A 97 -3.18 -0.85 -7.21
C GLN A 97 -3.50 -1.96 -8.20
N GLN A 98 -2.81 -3.06 -8.11
CA GLN A 98 -2.91 -4.14 -9.09
C GLN A 98 -4.01 -5.15 -8.79
N TYR A 99 -4.23 -5.48 -7.53
CA TYR A 99 -5.10 -6.59 -7.17
C TYR A 99 -6.27 -6.25 -6.27
N TYR A 100 -6.06 -5.55 -5.18
CA TYR A 100 -7.10 -5.38 -4.18
C TYR A 100 -8.02 -4.20 -4.44
N HIS A 101 -7.49 -3.07 -4.84
CA HIS A 101 -8.26 -1.86 -5.15
C HIS A 101 -9.10 -1.35 -3.98
N PHE A 102 -8.61 -1.50 -2.76
CA PHE A 102 -9.30 -0.98 -1.60
C PHE A 102 -9.19 0.54 -1.55
N GLU A 103 -10.22 1.18 -1.06
CA GLU A 103 -10.23 2.62 -0.88
C GLU A 103 -10.00 3.02 0.57
N GLU A 104 -9.99 2.03 1.46
CA GLU A 104 -9.73 2.29 2.88
C GLU A 104 -8.65 1.39 3.43
#